data_2adb4ca11f044f37f0bbda1ac0684f83
#
_entry.id   2adb4ca11f044f37f0bbda1ac0684f83
#
_cell.length_a   1.000
_cell.length_b   1.000
_cell.length_c   1.000
_cell.angle_alpha   90.00
_cell.angle_beta   90.00
_cell.angle_gamma   90.00
#
_symmetry.space_group_name_H-M   'P 1'
#
loop_
_entity.id
_entity.type
_entity.pdbx_description
1 polymer ?
#
loop_
_entity_poly.entity_id
_entity_poly.type
_entity_poly.pdbx_seq_one_letter_code
_entity_poly.pdbx_strand_id
1 'polypeptide(L)'
;FTVKVKEELLGLGTESKSELAAIMKMSGSLGIASQGLTLSITTENAKIARHIYELLLSFYQVKSDIRHHQKTNLRKNRVYTVFLDEKVEDILSDLHLADAFFGIQEGIDPLILSDDEASRAYLRGAFLSNGSMRDPESGKYQLEIVSVYLDHAQGLASLMQRFLLDAKTIERKKGAVTYLQRAEDIMDFLIVVGAMEAMAEFETVK
;
A
#
# COMPACT_ATOMS: atom_id res chain seq x y z
N PHE A 1 -15.45 -4.05 -6.63
CA PHE A 1 -14.83 -2.85 -7.24
C PHE A 1 -13.40 -2.65 -6.80
N THR A 2 -13.09 -2.95 -5.55
CA THR A 2 -11.72 -2.88 -5.01
C THR A 2 -10.72 -3.67 -5.86
N VAL A 3 -11.07 -4.90 -6.22
CA VAL A 3 -10.21 -5.76 -7.05
C VAL A 3 -9.95 -5.13 -8.42
N LYS A 4 -10.97 -4.55 -9.04
CA LYS A 4 -10.83 -3.86 -10.34
C LYS A 4 -9.84 -2.69 -10.25
N VAL A 5 -9.95 -1.88 -9.21
CA VAL A 5 -9.04 -0.75 -9.00
C VAL A 5 -7.61 -1.26 -8.85
N LYS A 6 -7.40 -2.25 -7.99
CA LYS A 6 -6.06 -2.81 -7.77
C LYS A 6 -5.47 -3.43 -9.03
N GLU A 7 -6.26 -4.14 -9.82
CA GLU A 7 -5.79 -4.71 -11.07
C GLU A 7 -5.40 -3.63 -12.08
N GLU A 8 -6.16 -2.56 -12.17
CA GLU A 8 -5.80 -1.43 -13.03
C GLU A 8 -4.47 -0.81 -12.60
N LEU A 9 -4.30 -0.57 -11.29
CA LEU A 9 -3.07 -0.01 -10.75
C LEU A 9 -1.85 -0.89 -11.03
N LEU A 10 -2.00 -2.20 -10.93
CA LEU A 10 -0.92 -3.15 -11.23
C LEU A 10 -0.56 -3.14 -12.72
N GLY A 11 -1.49 -2.78 -13.58
CA GLY A 11 -1.29 -2.72 -15.03
C GLY A 11 -0.70 -1.42 -15.56
N LEU A 12 -0.44 -0.42 -14.70
CA LEU A 12 0.06 0.88 -15.15
C LEU A 12 1.48 0.83 -15.71
N GLY A 13 2.26 -0.18 -15.36
CA GLY A 13 3.63 -0.30 -15.81
C GLY A 13 4.58 0.73 -15.20
N THR A 14 4.14 1.49 -14.22
CA THR A 14 4.97 2.46 -13.52
C THR A 14 5.74 1.78 -12.40
N GLU A 15 7.03 2.13 -12.27
CA GLU A 15 7.87 1.65 -11.19
C GLU A 15 8.22 2.82 -10.29
N SER A 16 8.02 2.69 -8.99
CA SER A 16 8.30 3.73 -8.02
C SER A 16 8.78 3.16 -6.70
N LYS A 17 9.90 3.69 -6.22
CA LYS A 17 10.41 3.36 -4.88
C LYS A 17 9.43 3.81 -3.81
N SER A 18 8.75 4.91 -4.01
CA SER A 18 7.74 5.42 -3.08
C SER A 18 6.56 4.45 -2.95
N GLU A 19 6.10 3.86 -4.05
CA GLU A 19 5.07 2.83 -4.03
C GLU A 19 5.53 1.61 -3.25
N LEU A 20 6.73 1.12 -3.51
CA LEU A 20 7.31 -0.02 -2.79
C LEU A 20 7.47 0.29 -1.30
N ALA A 21 7.91 1.50 -0.95
CA ALA A 21 8.04 1.93 0.44
C ALA A 21 6.70 1.88 1.18
N ALA A 22 5.62 2.34 0.54
CA ALA A 22 4.29 2.30 1.13
C ALA A 22 3.83 0.86 1.38
N ILE A 23 3.98 -0.02 0.40
CA ILE A 23 3.60 -1.44 0.53
C ILE A 23 4.41 -2.09 1.66
N MET A 24 5.69 -1.85 1.70
CA MET A 24 6.59 -2.42 2.70
C MET A 24 6.28 -1.91 4.11
N LYS A 25 5.99 -0.62 4.24
CA LYS A 25 5.60 -0.01 5.51
C LYS A 25 4.32 -0.65 6.06
N MET A 26 3.36 -0.93 5.20
CA MET A 26 2.04 -1.40 5.60
C MET A 26 1.97 -2.91 5.79
N SER A 27 2.73 -3.68 5.01
CA SER A 27 2.60 -5.13 4.96
C SER A 27 3.89 -5.87 5.27
N GLY A 28 4.98 -5.16 5.56
CA GLY A 28 6.27 -5.78 5.82
C GLY A 28 6.50 -6.08 7.30
N SER A 29 7.29 -7.10 7.54
CA SER A 29 7.78 -7.44 8.89
C SER A 29 9.23 -7.90 8.82
N LEU A 30 10.00 -7.54 9.86
CA LEU A 30 11.40 -7.95 9.96
C LEU A 30 11.53 -9.23 10.79
N GLY A 31 12.49 -10.05 10.37
CA GLY A 31 12.97 -11.18 11.14
C GLY A 31 14.49 -11.13 11.29
N ILE A 32 15.02 -11.97 12.14
CA ILE A 32 16.46 -12.12 12.36
C ILE A 32 16.82 -13.57 12.13
N ALA A 33 17.78 -13.79 11.24
CA ALA A 33 18.34 -15.12 10.96
C ALA A 33 19.84 -15.12 11.24
N SER A 34 20.48 -16.27 11.12
CA SER A 34 21.93 -16.40 11.38
C SER A 34 22.78 -15.51 10.46
N GLN A 35 22.32 -15.26 9.24
CA GLN A 35 23.02 -14.42 8.25
C GLN A 35 22.66 -12.92 8.35
N GLY A 36 21.72 -12.52 9.22
CA GLY A 36 21.31 -11.14 9.39
C GLY A 36 19.80 -10.93 9.31
N LEU A 37 19.40 -9.74 8.92
CA LEU A 37 17.99 -9.38 8.85
C LEU A 37 17.28 -10.04 7.68
N THR A 38 16.04 -10.43 7.90
CA THR A 38 15.12 -10.90 6.86
C THR A 38 13.90 -9.99 6.80
N LEU A 39 13.25 -9.96 5.64
CA LEU A 39 12.06 -9.16 5.42
C LEU A 39 10.99 -10.03 4.79
N SER A 40 9.78 -9.96 5.33
CA SER A 40 8.61 -10.64 4.77
C SER A 40 7.53 -9.61 4.46
N ILE A 41 6.97 -9.67 3.26
CA ILE A 41 5.87 -8.80 2.85
C ILE A 41 4.71 -9.70 2.47
N THR A 42 3.59 -9.56 3.18
CA THR A 42 2.47 -10.49 3.09
C THR A 42 1.28 -9.85 2.39
N THR A 43 0.65 -10.58 1.48
CA THR A 43 -0.55 -10.16 0.78
C THR A 43 -1.44 -11.36 0.48
N GLU A 44 -2.75 -11.15 0.35
CA GLU A 44 -3.70 -12.19 -0.07
C GLU A 44 -3.86 -12.26 -1.59
N ASN A 45 -3.20 -11.37 -2.33
CA ASN A 45 -3.33 -11.25 -3.78
C ASN A 45 -2.03 -11.67 -4.47
N ALA A 46 -2.11 -12.73 -5.30
CA ALA A 46 -0.95 -13.25 -6.03
C ALA A 46 -0.32 -12.22 -6.98
N LYS A 47 -1.14 -11.39 -7.61
CA LYS A 47 -0.66 -10.35 -8.54
C LYS A 47 0.12 -9.25 -7.80
N ILE A 48 -0.32 -8.89 -6.60
CA ILE A 48 0.39 -7.93 -5.76
C ILE A 48 1.73 -8.53 -5.30
N ALA A 49 1.75 -9.81 -4.90
CA ALA A 49 3.00 -10.49 -4.55
C ALA A 49 3.99 -10.46 -5.72
N ARG A 50 3.52 -10.74 -6.92
CA ARG A 50 4.34 -10.68 -8.14
C ARG A 50 4.86 -9.27 -8.41
N HIS A 51 4.02 -8.27 -8.22
CA HIS A 51 4.39 -6.87 -8.38
C HIS A 51 5.51 -6.47 -7.41
N ILE A 52 5.40 -6.87 -6.16
CA ILE A 52 6.43 -6.62 -5.14
C ILE A 52 7.75 -7.29 -5.55
N TYR A 53 7.67 -8.55 -6.00
CA TYR A 53 8.83 -9.29 -6.50
C TYR A 53 9.52 -8.52 -7.63
N GLU A 54 8.76 -8.03 -8.59
CA GLU A 54 9.27 -7.31 -9.75
C GLU A 54 9.90 -5.97 -9.37
N LEU A 55 9.30 -5.23 -8.42
CA LEU A 55 9.87 -3.97 -7.93
C LEU A 55 11.20 -4.19 -7.21
N LEU A 56 11.29 -5.22 -6.38
CA LEU A 56 12.56 -5.56 -5.69
C LEU A 56 13.64 -5.96 -6.69
N LEU A 57 13.28 -6.73 -7.70
CA LEU A 57 14.22 -7.12 -8.75
C LEU A 57 14.69 -5.92 -9.56
N SER A 58 13.78 -5.05 -9.94
CA SER A 58 14.09 -3.87 -10.77
C SER A 58 14.97 -2.87 -10.04
N PHE A 59 14.63 -2.52 -8.79
CA PHE A 59 15.35 -1.48 -8.07
C PHE A 59 16.62 -1.96 -7.38
N TYR A 60 16.65 -3.22 -6.94
CA TYR A 60 17.74 -3.70 -6.08
C TYR A 60 18.45 -4.94 -6.62
N GLN A 61 18.01 -5.45 -7.77
CA GLN A 61 18.57 -6.66 -8.39
C GLN A 61 18.56 -7.85 -7.44
N VAL A 62 17.53 -7.94 -6.62
CA VAL A 62 17.34 -9.03 -5.66
C VAL A 62 16.22 -9.92 -6.15
N LYS A 63 16.46 -11.23 -6.15
CA LYS A 63 15.44 -12.23 -6.41
C LYS A 63 14.85 -12.69 -5.08
N SER A 64 13.71 -12.11 -4.70
CA SER A 64 12.99 -12.54 -3.52
C SER A 64 12.30 -13.88 -3.76
N ASP A 65 11.87 -14.53 -2.69
CA ASP A 65 11.20 -15.81 -2.74
C ASP A 65 9.71 -15.61 -2.46
N ILE A 66 8.85 -16.03 -3.38
CA ILE A 66 7.41 -15.96 -3.16
C ILE A 66 6.94 -17.29 -2.60
N ARG A 67 6.51 -17.28 -1.35
CA ARG A 67 5.96 -18.44 -0.65
C ARG A 67 4.45 -18.27 -0.53
N HIS A 68 3.72 -19.36 -0.62
CA HIS A 68 2.28 -19.32 -0.43
C HIS A 68 1.85 -20.41 0.54
N HIS A 69 0.84 -20.09 1.34
CA HIS A 69 0.22 -21.06 2.22
C HIS A 69 -1.28 -20.74 2.33
N GLN A 70 -2.04 -21.76 2.67
CA GLN A 70 -3.47 -21.60 2.84
C GLN A 70 -3.77 -21.22 4.28
N LYS A 71 -4.60 -20.19 4.49
CA LYS A 71 -5.08 -19.87 5.84
C LYS A 71 -5.87 -21.04 6.40
N THR A 72 -5.60 -21.39 7.66
CA THR A 72 -6.27 -22.49 8.37
C THR A 72 -7.71 -22.17 8.78
N ASN A 73 -8.24 -21.03 8.36
CA ASN A 73 -9.60 -20.60 8.67
C ASN A 73 -10.61 -21.14 7.65
N LEU A 74 -11.90 -21.10 8.02
CA LEU A 74 -13.06 -21.48 7.20
C LEU A 74 -13.09 -20.79 5.82
N ARG A 75 -12.34 -19.70 5.62
CA ARG A 75 -12.14 -19.06 4.32
C ARG A 75 -10.87 -19.60 3.70
N LYS A 76 -10.99 -20.33 2.61
CA LYS A 76 -9.87 -20.95 1.89
C LYS A 76 -9.03 -19.93 1.12
N ASN A 77 -8.62 -18.83 1.75
CA ASN A 77 -7.82 -17.81 1.10
C ASN A 77 -6.34 -18.15 1.22
N ARG A 78 -5.64 -18.05 0.11
CA ARG A 78 -4.18 -18.19 0.11
C ARG A 78 -3.55 -16.89 0.56
N VAL A 79 -2.46 -17.01 1.30
CA VAL A 79 -1.60 -15.90 1.69
C VAL A 79 -0.27 -16.07 0.97
N TYR A 80 0.21 -14.99 0.40
CA TYR A 80 1.51 -14.95 -0.29
C TYR A 80 2.46 -14.12 0.54
N THR A 81 3.67 -14.63 0.72
CA THR A 81 4.74 -13.93 1.41
C THR A 81 5.90 -13.75 0.45
N VAL A 82 6.28 -12.52 0.20
CA VAL A 82 7.50 -12.18 -0.52
C VAL A 82 8.61 -12.09 0.51
N PHE A 83 9.53 -13.05 0.47
CA PHE A 83 10.59 -13.19 1.47
C PHE A 83 11.94 -12.79 0.89
N LEU A 84 12.71 -12.07 1.71
CA LEU A 84 14.00 -11.52 1.34
C LEU A 84 14.98 -11.69 2.48
N ASP A 85 16.17 -12.24 2.20
CA ASP A 85 17.22 -12.47 3.21
C ASP A 85 18.56 -11.83 2.85
N GLU A 86 18.59 -11.00 1.81
CA GLU A 86 19.79 -10.27 1.42
C GLU A 86 19.46 -8.80 1.15
N LYS A 87 20.46 -7.93 1.37
CA LYS A 87 20.34 -6.47 1.16
C LYS A 87 19.22 -5.78 1.94
N VAL A 88 18.69 -6.42 2.98
CA VAL A 88 17.54 -5.89 3.73
C VAL A 88 17.84 -4.53 4.33
N GLU A 89 18.98 -4.38 5.00
CA GLU A 89 19.36 -3.09 5.62
C GLU A 89 19.51 -1.98 4.57
N ASP A 90 20.16 -2.29 3.44
CA ASP A 90 20.35 -1.33 2.35
C ASP A 90 19.02 -0.88 1.76
N ILE A 91 18.09 -1.81 1.56
CA ILE A 91 16.76 -1.52 1.02
C ILE A 91 15.97 -0.64 1.99
N LEU A 92 15.96 -1.00 3.27
CA LEU A 92 15.25 -0.20 4.28
C LEU A 92 15.83 1.20 4.38
N SER A 93 17.14 1.34 4.30
CA SER A 93 17.79 2.65 4.30
C SER A 93 17.44 3.47 3.07
N ASP A 94 17.51 2.87 1.88
CA ASP A 94 17.20 3.55 0.62
C ASP A 94 15.72 4.00 0.55
N LEU A 95 14.82 3.21 1.11
CA LEU A 95 13.39 3.53 1.14
C LEU A 95 12.98 4.39 2.34
N HIS A 96 13.93 4.82 3.16
CA HIS A 96 13.68 5.62 4.37
C HIS A 96 12.73 4.93 5.36
N LEU A 97 12.90 3.62 5.51
CA LEU A 97 12.07 2.77 6.37
C LEU A 97 12.81 2.23 7.60
N ALA A 98 14.13 2.42 7.70
CA ALA A 98 14.91 1.84 8.80
C ALA A 98 14.34 2.25 10.17
N ASP A 99 14.12 3.55 10.37
CA ASP A 99 13.59 4.07 11.65
C ASP A 99 12.20 3.52 11.95
N ALA A 100 11.35 3.37 10.94
CA ALA A 100 10.01 2.84 11.10
C ALA A 100 10.02 1.39 11.60
N PHE A 101 10.85 0.55 11.00
CA PHE A 101 10.94 -0.86 11.36
C PHE A 101 11.62 -1.09 12.71
N PHE A 102 12.46 -0.16 13.16
CA PHE A 102 13.05 -0.22 14.49
C PHE A 102 12.25 0.56 15.55
N GLY A 103 11.02 1.00 15.23
CA GLY A 103 10.12 1.63 16.19
C GLY A 103 10.44 3.08 16.50
N ILE A 104 11.34 3.72 15.76
CA ILE A 104 11.74 5.11 16.00
C ILE A 104 10.76 6.08 15.35
N GLN A 105 10.19 5.70 14.20
CA GLN A 105 9.26 6.54 13.45
C GLN A 105 8.09 5.69 12.95
N GLU A 106 6.86 6.07 13.30
CA GLU A 106 5.65 5.34 12.93
C GLU A 106 4.91 6.00 11.76
N GLY A 107 5.22 7.25 11.45
CA GLY A 107 4.64 8.00 10.34
C GLY A 107 5.39 7.81 9.03
N ILE A 108 5.07 8.65 8.04
CA ILE A 108 5.72 8.64 6.73
C ILE A 108 6.94 9.54 6.77
N ASP A 109 8.10 9.02 6.36
CA ASP A 109 9.30 9.84 6.24
C ASP A 109 9.13 10.81 5.06
N PRO A 110 9.22 12.15 5.29
CA PRO A 110 9.03 13.13 4.22
C PRO A 110 10.00 12.96 3.05
N LEU A 111 11.17 12.35 3.27
CA LEU A 111 12.16 12.15 2.23
C LEU A 111 11.70 11.22 1.12
N ILE A 112 10.76 10.32 1.40
CA ILE A 112 10.20 9.44 0.37
C ILE A 112 9.14 10.16 -0.48
N LEU A 113 8.65 11.32 -0.03
CA LEU A 113 7.62 12.11 -0.68
C LEU A 113 8.22 13.35 -1.36
N SER A 114 9.35 13.18 -2.06
CA SER A 114 10.15 14.29 -2.56
C SER A 114 9.47 15.16 -3.62
N ASP A 115 8.53 14.60 -4.37
CA ASP A 115 7.79 15.30 -5.42
C ASP A 115 6.35 14.79 -5.51
N ASP A 116 5.59 15.39 -6.42
CA ASP A 116 4.18 15.07 -6.63
C ASP A 116 3.99 13.61 -7.06
N GLU A 117 4.84 13.14 -7.98
CA GLU A 117 4.77 11.77 -8.47
C GLU A 117 5.05 10.75 -7.36
N ALA A 118 6.04 11.02 -6.51
CA ALA A 118 6.35 10.16 -5.37
C ALA A 118 5.18 10.11 -4.39
N SER A 119 4.51 11.23 -4.16
CA SER A 119 3.33 11.29 -3.29
C SER A 119 2.15 10.48 -3.85
N ARG A 120 1.90 10.59 -5.16
CA ARG A 120 0.88 9.79 -5.84
C ARG A 120 1.19 8.30 -5.76
N ALA A 121 2.44 7.94 -6.01
CA ALA A 121 2.89 6.55 -5.95
C ALA A 121 2.80 5.97 -4.54
N TYR A 122 3.08 6.78 -3.52
CA TYR A 122 2.93 6.34 -2.13
C TYR A 122 1.47 5.99 -1.82
N LEU A 123 0.53 6.86 -2.19
CA LEU A 123 -0.90 6.59 -2.02
C LEU A 123 -1.35 5.35 -2.80
N ARG A 124 -0.82 5.16 -4.01
CA ARG A 124 -1.09 3.97 -4.81
C ARG A 124 -0.63 2.70 -4.10
N GLY A 125 0.60 2.70 -3.58
CA GLY A 125 1.13 1.57 -2.83
C GLY A 125 0.34 1.28 -1.55
N ALA A 126 -0.04 2.32 -0.83
CA ALA A 126 -0.86 2.17 0.38
C ALA A 126 -2.22 1.53 0.06
N PHE A 127 -2.85 1.95 -1.03
CA PHE A 127 -4.13 1.35 -1.45
C PHE A 127 -3.95 -0.09 -1.92
N LEU A 128 -2.91 -0.38 -2.69
CA LEU A 128 -2.62 -1.76 -3.11
C LEU A 128 -2.44 -2.69 -1.90
N SER A 129 -1.82 -2.19 -0.85
CA SER A 129 -1.55 -2.99 0.35
C SER A 129 -2.81 -3.27 1.17
N ASN A 130 -3.49 -2.24 1.63
CA ASN A 130 -4.61 -2.37 2.57
C ASN A 130 -5.77 -1.43 2.26
N GLY A 131 -5.95 -1.05 1.01
CA GLY A 131 -7.07 -0.23 0.59
C GLY A 131 -8.29 -1.04 0.20
N SER A 132 -9.45 -0.47 0.41
CA SER A 132 -10.72 -1.01 -0.07
C SER A 132 -11.72 0.10 -0.30
N MET A 133 -12.72 -0.16 -1.13
CA MET A 133 -13.81 0.79 -1.34
C MET A 133 -15.12 0.05 -1.57
N ARG A 134 -16.20 0.69 -1.19
CA ARG A 134 -17.53 0.16 -1.46
C ARG A 134 -17.83 0.24 -2.94
N ASP A 135 -18.58 -0.73 -3.43
CA ASP A 135 -19.08 -0.72 -4.80
C ASP A 135 -19.97 0.52 -4.98
N PRO A 136 -19.72 1.34 -6.02
CA PRO A 136 -20.52 2.53 -6.25
C PRO A 136 -21.99 2.23 -6.53
N GLU A 137 -22.34 1.02 -6.99
CA GLU A 137 -23.72 0.60 -7.20
C GLU A 137 -24.51 0.50 -5.89
N SER A 138 -23.83 0.36 -4.77
CA SER A 138 -24.49 0.25 -3.45
C SER A 138 -25.17 1.56 -3.01
N GLY A 139 -24.87 2.67 -3.66
CA GLY A 139 -25.38 3.99 -3.28
C GLY A 139 -24.73 4.57 -2.03
N LYS A 140 -23.78 3.88 -1.45
CA LYS A 140 -22.98 4.34 -0.31
C LYS A 140 -21.54 4.47 -0.74
N TYR A 141 -20.92 5.61 -0.42
CA TYR A 141 -19.57 5.92 -0.86
C TYR A 141 -18.61 5.85 0.30
N GLN A 142 -17.59 5.04 0.16
CA GLN A 142 -16.50 4.96 1.14
C GLN A 142 -15.28 4.33 0.49
N LEU A 143 -14.14 4.96 0.70
CA LEU A 143 -12.83 4.41 0.39
C LEU A 143 -12.02 4.48 1.67
N GLU A 144 -11.33 3.39 2.03
CA GLU A 144 -10.53 3.37 3.24
C GLU A 144 -9.20 2.66 3.04
N ILE A 145 -8.21 3.08 3.82
CA ILE A 145 -6.89 2.43 3.91
C ILE A 145 -6.62 2.17 5.40
N VAL A 146 -6.38 0.91 5.74
CA VAL A 146 -6.13 0.50 7.12
C VAL A 146 -4.63 0.46 7.39
N SER A 147 -4.20 1.17 8.42
CA SER A 147 -2.80 1.21 8.86
C SER A 147 -2.64 0.57 10.22
N VAL A 148 -1.45 0.05 10.51
CA VAL A 148 -1.12 -0.50 11.83
C VAL A 148 -1.01 0.62 12.87
N TYR A 149 -0.46 1.77 12.47
CA TYR A 149 -0.20 2.90 13.38
C TYR A 149 -1.03 4.12 13.03
N LEU A 150 -1.53 4.80 14.07
CA LEU A 150 -2.29 6.05 13.91
C LEU A 150 -1.46 7.11 13.19
N ASP A 151 -0.18 7.26 13.52
CA ASP A 151 0.70 8.25 12.88
C ASP A 151 0.79 8.04 11.37
N HIS A 152 0.84 6.78 10.92
CA HIS A 152 0.84 6.49 9.49
C HIS A 152 -0.48 6.85 8.83
N ALA A 153 -1.60 6.52 9.48
CA ALA A 153 -2.92 6.87 8.97
C ALA A 153 -3.10 8.40 8.85
N GLN A 154 -2.64 9.13 9.85
CA GLN A 154 -2.65 10.60 9.83
C GLN A 154 -1.75 11.14 8.71
N GLY A 155 -0.61 10.52 8.50
CA GLY A 155 0.28 10.85 7.39
C GLY A 155 -0.38 10.67 6.03
N LEU A 156 -1.10 9.56 5.84
CA LEU A 156 -1.85 9.32 4.61
C LEU A 156 -2.96 10.36 4.41
N ALA A 157 -3.68 10.71 5.48
CA ALA A 157 -4.71 11.74 5.41
C ALA A 157 -4.12 13.11 5.03
N SER A 158 -2.99 13.48 5.64
CA SER A 158 -2.29 14.73 5.31
C SER A 158 -1.85 14.74 3.85
N LEU A 159 -1.37 13.61 3.36
CA LEU A 159 -0.95 13.47 1.97
C LEU A 159 -2.14 13.63 1.02
N MET A 160 -3.28 13.02 1.34
CA MET A 160 -4.51 13.18 0.57
C MET A 160 -5.00 14.63 0.60
N GLN A 161 -4.90 15.30 1.75
CA GLN A 161 -5.31 16.70 1.89
C GLN A 161 -4.47 17.63 1.02
N ARG A 162 -3.21 17.29 0.75
CA ARG A 162 -2.38 18.02 -0.20
C ARG A 162 -2.94 17.97 -1.62
N PHE A 163 -3.70 16.93 -1.95
CA PHE A 163 -4.43 16.80 -3.22
C PHE A 163 -5.88 17.29 -3.11
N LEU A 164 -6.20 18.05 -2.05
CA LEU A 164 -7.52 18.64 -1.79
C LEU A 164 -8.63 17.61 -1.54
N LEU A 165 -8.27 16.42 -1.05
CA LEU A 165 -9.23 15.39 -0.66
C LEU A 165 -9.58 15.58 0.83
N ASP A 166 -10.86 15.46 1.17
CA ASP A 166 -11.33 15.61 2.56
C ASP A 166 -11.14 14.27 3.32
N ALA A 167 -9.89 13.87 3.51
CA ALA A 167 -9.55 12.65 4.20
C ALA A 167 -9.61 12.83 5.71
N LYS A 168 -10.11 11.80 6.38
CA LYS A 168 -10.22 11.75 7.84
C LYS A 168 -9.58 10.47 8.35
N THR A 169 -9.24 10.47 9.64
CA THR A 169 -8.69 9.29 10.31
C THR A 169 -9.56 8.93 11.50
N ILE A 170 -9.63 7.63 11.77
CA ILE A 170 -10.28 7.12 12.98
C ILE A 170 -9.39 6.01 13.56
N GLU A 171 -9.18 6.06 14.86
CA GLU A 171 -8.46 5.02 15.57
C GLU A 171 -9.42 3.85 15.87
N ARG A 172 -8.93 2.64 15.66
CA ARG A 172 -9.67 1.41 15.97
C ARG A 172 -8.86 0.56 16.93
N LYS A 173 -9.47 -0.50 17.47
CA LYS A 173 -8.84 -1.42 18.41
C LYS A 173 -7.51 -1.99 17.91
N LYS A 174 -7.41 -2.23 16.59
CA LYS A 174 -6.22 -2.81 15.94
C LYS A 174 -5.78 -1.90 14.79
N GLY A 175 -5.23 -0.73 15.12
CA GLY A 175 -4.71 0.17 14.11
C GLY A 175 -5.57 1.41 13.91
N ALA A 176 -5.49 1.98 12.71
CA ALA A 176 -6.19 3.20 12.37
C ALA A 176 -6.62 3.16 10.90
N VAL A 177 -7.64 3.92 10.57
CA VAL A 177 -8.19 3.96 9.21
C VAL A 177 -8.16 5.39 8.69
N THR A 178 -7.65 5.55 7.49
CA THR A 178 -7.77 6.78 6.70
C THR A 178 -8.90 6.58 5.70
N TYR A 179 -9.85 7.50 5.63
CA TYR A 179 -11.02 7.28 4.79
C TYR A 179 -11.53 8.53 4.10
N LEU A 180 -12.23 8.30 2.98
CA LEU A 180 -12.97 9.27 2.20
C LEU A 180 -14.42 8.81 2.12
N GLN A 181 -15.38 9.73 2.26
CA GLN A 181 -16.80 9.42 2.26
C GLN A 181 -17.59 10.13 1.17
N ARG A 182 -16.97 11.10 0.49
CA ARG A 182 -17.64 11.87 -0.57
C ARG A 182 -17.29 11.27 -1.93
N ALA A 183 -18.30 11.14 -2.78
CA ALA A 183 -18.10 10.58 -4.12
C ALA A 183 -17.05 11.35 -4.91
N GLU A 184 -17.05 12.68 -4.83
CA GLU A 184 -16.07 13.52 -5.54
C GLU A 184 -14.64 13.25 -5.07
N ASP A 185 -14.44 13.10 -3.76
CA ASP A 185 -13.12 12.83 -3.20
C ASP A 185 -12.62 11.46 -3.63
N ILE A 186 -13.51 10.47 -3.68
CA ILE A 186 -13.15 9.11 -4.11
C ILE A 186 -12.75 9.12 -5.58
N MET A 187 -13.51 9.82 -6.43
CA MET A 187 -13.16 9.97 -7.84
C MET A 187 -11.81 10.65 -8.01
N ASP A 188 -11.57 11.73 -7.28
CA ASP A 188 -10.31 12.44 -7.33
C ASP A 188 -9.15 11.58 -6.82
N PHE A 189 -9.37 10.77 -5.78
CA PHE A 189 -8.37 9.79 -5.33
C PHE A 189 -8.00 8.81 -6.45
N LEU A 190 -8.99 8.28 -7.15
CA LEU A 190 -8.75 7.35 -8.25
C LEU A 190 -7.89 8.01 -9.35
N ILE A 191 -8.13 9.28 -9.64
CA ILE A 191 -7.30 10.05 -10.57
C ILE A 191 -5.88 10.20 -10.02
N VAL A 192 -5.73 10.57 -8.76
CA VAL A 192 -4.43 10.80 -8.13
C VAL A 192 -3.54 9.56 -8.24
N VAL A 193 -4.08 8.38 -7.96
CA VAL A 193 -3.30 7.13 -7.98
C VAL A 193 -3.16 6.53 -9.39
N GLY A 194 -3.90 7.02 -10.37
CA GLY A 194 -3.79 6.59 -11.76
C GLY A 194 -4.87 5.62 -12.24
N ALA A 195 -5.92 5.39 -11.46
CA ALA A 195 -7.00 4.45 -11.80
C ALA A 195 -8.09 5.16 -12.63
N MET A 196 -7.72 5.59 -13.84
CA MET A 196 -8.59 6.41 -14.69
C MET A 196 -9.81 5.64 -15.22
N GLU A 197 -9.66 4.37 -15.55
CA GLU A 197 -10.77 3.52 -16.00
C GLU A 197 -11.78 3.29 -14.89
N ALA A 198 -11.28 2.99 -13.68
CA ALA A 198 -12.13 2.82 -12.51
C ALA A 198 -12.86 4.11 -12.16
N MET A 199 -12.19 5.25 -12.28
CA MET A 199 -12.81 6.56 -12.06
C MET A 199 -13.97 6.81 -13.04
N ALA A 200 -13.76 6.53 -14.31
CA ALA A 200 -14.80 6.69 -15.34
C ALA A 200 -16.00 5.79 -15.06
N GLU A 201 -15.75 4.53 -14.69
CA GLU A 201 -16.81 3.59 -14.32
C GLU A 201 -17.57 4.04 -13.06
N PHE A 202 -16.84 4.53 -12.05
CA PHE A 202 -17.44 5.07 -10.85
C PHE A 202 -18.37 6.24 -11.16
N GLU A 203 -17.95 7.13 -12.05
CA GLU A 203 -18.73 8.32 -12.44
C GLU A 203 -20.04 7.92 -13.12
N THR A 204 -20.05 6.88 -13.94
CA THR A 204 -21.28 6.46 -14.65
C THR A 204 -22.31 5.83 -13.71
N VAL A 205 -21.86 5.25 -12.60
CA VAL A 205 -22.71 4.48 -11.67
C VAL A 205 -23.23 5.33 -10.52
N LYS A 206 -22.49 6.35 -10.11
CA LYS A 206 -22.87 7.18 -8.95
C LYS A 206 -24.20 7.89 -9.07
#